data_1c87df738119884ff40b4fdba3a72a11
#
_entry.id   1c87df738119884ff40b4fdba3a72a11
#
_cell.length_a   1.000
_cell.length_b   1.000
_cell.length_c   1.000
_cell.angle_alpha   90.00
_cell.angle_beta   90.00
_cell.angle_gamma   90.00
#
_symmetry.space_group_name_H-M   'P 1'
#
loop_
_entity.id
_entity.type
_entity.pdbx_description
1 polymer ?
#
loop_
_entity_poly.entity_id
_entity_poly.type
_entity_poly.pdbx_seq_one_letter_code
_entity_poly.pdbx_strand_id
1 'polypeptide(L)'
;MRETSTEREIKADRERVWAAWTDPKEVRAWLNLIDVEVPAEPGDALRWQFNRGGRVDLVFTAVLREVVPGESCAYDWDVPGNDEPTRVTVEFVELDGGTKVRLRHTGFSESLRSRLEFDAYDHHWWHYLERLAAYLEHRPFQFHKTLTPPKTGIIPLGVAPETGMVVADVAINSAAEYVGIQPGDEIRAIDGIPLKEMEDFHRWLDDAEAGQTSTFTLKDRSVDLVLRPFTS
;
A
#
# COMPACT_ATOMS: atom_id res chain seq x y z
N MET A 1 13.83 6.03 -15.52
CA MET A 1 13.18 4.85 -14.90
C MET A 1 13.23 5.07 -13.40
N ARG A 2 12.08 5.08 -12.75
CA ARG A 2 12.00 5.34 -11.30
C ARG A 2 12.31 4.08 -10.52
N GLU A 3 12.91 4.24 -9.35
CA GLU A 3 13.18 3.17 -8.40
C GLU A 3 12.98 3.64 -6.97
N THR A 4 12.54 2.74 -6.10
CA THR A 4 12.51 2.94 -4.66
C THR A 4 13.32 1.88 -3.95
N SER A 5 13.90 2.23 -2.82
CA SER A 5 14.62 1.28 -1.98
C SER A 5 14.41 1.62 -0.51
N THR A 6 14.26 0.58 0.30
CA THR A 6 14.15 0.70 1.74
C THR A 6 14.93 -0.41 2.43
N GLU A 7 15.39 -0.17 3.64
CA GLU A 7 16.05 -1.19 4.45
C GLU A 7 15.60 -1.14 5.91
N ARG A 8 15.68 -2.29 6.57
CA ARG A 8 15.35 -2.42 7.99
C ARG A 8 16.29 -3.42 8.66
N GLU A 9 16.84 -3.02 9.81
CA GLU A 9 17.54 -3.94 10.71
C GLU A 9 16.53 -4.58 11.66
N ILE A 10 16.59 -5.92 11.76
CA ILE A 10 15.68 -6.76 12.53
C ILE A 10 16.49 -7.57 13.52
N LYS A 11 16.13 -7.57 14.80
CA LYS A 11 16.81 -8.33 15.86
C LYS A 11 16.37 -9.79 15.85
N ALA A 12 16.69 -10.48 14.76
CA ALA A 12 16.45 -11.91 14.57
C ALA A 12 17.48 -12.47 13.61
N ASP A 13 17.82 -13.74 13.77
CA ASP A 13 18.75 -14.45 12.89
C ASP A 13 18.25 -14.49 11.45
N ARG A 14 19.18 -14.48 10.50
CA ARG A 14 18.87 -14.47 9.07
C ARG A 14 17.96 -15.62 8.64
N GLU A 15 18.18 -16.81 9.16
CA GLU A 15 17.34 -17.98 8.91
C GLU A 15 15.89 -17.76 9.39
N ARG A 16 15.72 -17.13 10.56
CA ARG A 16 14.40 -16.78 11.11
C ARG A 16 13.69 -15.71 10.29
N VAL A 17 14.42 -14.69 9.82
CA VAL A 17 13.86 -13.63 8.98
C VAL A 17 13.49 -14.20 7.60
N TRP A 18 14.33 -15.03 7.02
CA TRP A 18 14.05 -15.74 5.78
C TRP A 18 12.79 -16.60 5.89
N ALA A 19 12.65 -17.41 6.95
CA ALA A 19 11.47 -18.22 7.19
C ALA A 19 10.20 -17.37 7.28
N ALA A 20 10.26 -16.22 7.98
CA ALA A 20 9.11 -15.31 8.06
C ALA A 20 8.72 -14.71 6.71
N TRP A 21 9.68 -14.54 5.78
CA TRP A 21 9.42 -14.04 4.44
C TRP A 21 8.88 -15.10 3.48
N THR A 22 9.22 -16.39 3.70
CA THR A 22 8.96 -17.48 2.74
C THR A 22 7.93 -18.51 3.22
N ASP A 23 7.59 -18.57 4.50
CA ASP A 23 6.53 -19.44 5.00
C ASP A 23 5.15 -18.76 4.83
N PRO A 24 4.20 -19.38 4.09
CA PRO A 24 2.88 -18.78 3.86
C PRO A 24 2.11 -18.44 5.14
N LYS A 25 2.26 -19.21 6.21
CA LYS A 25 1.57 -18.96 7.49
C LYS A 25 2.13 -17.71 8.17
N GLU A 26 3.45 -17.53 8.10
CA GLU A 26 4.11 -16.37 8.67
C GLU A 26 3.82 -15.11 7.86
N VAL A 27 3.95 -15.17 6.52
CA VAL A 27 3.61 -14.07 5.61
C VAL A 27 2.18 -13.61 5.85
N ARG A 28 1.24 -14.55 5.95
CA ARG A 28 -0.16 -14.25 6.28
C ARG A 28 -0.30 -13.52 7.62
N ALA A 29 0.45 -13.96 8.63
CA ALA A 29 0.36 -13.40 9.98
C ALA A 29 0.90 -11.97 10.06
N TRP A 30 2.13 -11.71 9.59
CA TRP A 30 2.72 -10.38 9.73
C TRP A 30 2.15 -9.35 8.73
N LEU A 31 1.68 -9.75 7.54
CA LEU A 31 0.97 -8.87 6.61
C LEU A 31 -0.53 -8.73 6.92
N ASN A 32 -1.10 -9.62 7.73
CA ASN A 32 -2.54 -9.69 8.00
C ASN A 32 -3.35 -9.91 6.72
N LEU A 33 -2.96 -10.93 5.95
CA LEU A 33 -3.62 -11.27 4.68
C LEU A 33 -4.85 -12.13 4.88
N ILE A 34 -5.85 -11.98 4.01
CA ILE A 34 -7.01 -12.90 3.94
C ILE A 34 -6.67 -14.15 3.13
N ASP A 35 -5.78 -14.00 2.13
CA ASP A 35 -5.29 -15.10 1.32
C ASP A 35 -3.84 -14.85 0.88
N VAL A 36 -3.05 -15.92 0.69
CA VAL A 36 -1.63 -15.85 0.39
C VAL A 36 -1.14 -17.05 -0.40
N GLU A 37 -0.38 -16.79 -1.46
CA GLU A 37 0.47 -17.76 -2.14
C GLU A 37 1.91 -17.23 -2.05
N VAL A 38 2.82 -18.09 -1.60
CA VAL A 38 4.25 -17.76 -1.51
C VAL A 38 5.02 -18.73 -2.41
N PRO A 39 5.78 -18.22 -3.39
CA PRO A 39 6.52 -19.05 -4.31
C PRO A 39 7.72 -19.73 -3.64
N ALA A 40 8.04 -20.97 -4.04
CA ALA A 40 9.18 -21.73 -3.57
C ALA A 40 10.30 -21.81 -4.63
N GLU A 41 9.96 -21.88 -5.91
CA GLU A 41 10.89 -22.07 -7.01
C GLU A 41 10.72 -20.96 -8.07
N PRO A 42 11.78 -20.64 -8.83
CA PRO A 42 11.67 -19.71 -9.96
C PRO A 42 10.60 -20.14 -10.97
N GLY A 43 9.69 -19.22 -11.28
CA GLY A 43 8.50 -19.45 -12.11
C GLY A 43 7.20 -19.56 -11.33
N ASP A 44 7.26 -19.81 -10.03
CA ASP A 44 6.07 -19.86 -9.19
C ASP A 44 5.47 -18.46 -8.97
N ALA A 45 4.15 -18.43 -8.79
CA ALA A 45 3.41 -17.21 -8.53
C ALA A 45 3.44 -16.83 -7.04
N LEU A 46 3.52 -15.52 -6.79
CA LEU A 46 3.21 -14.90 -5.51
C LEU A 46 1.84 -14.25 -5.62
N ARG A 47 1.01 -14.39 -4.58
CA ARG A 47 -0.25 -13.68 -4.47
C ARG A 47 -0.48 -13.26 -3.02
N TRP A 48 -0.65 -11.95 -2.81
CA TRP A 48 -1.00 -11.37 -1.51
C TRP A 48 -2.35 -10.67 -1.62
N GLN A 49 -3.32 -11.08 -0.79
CA GLN A 49 -4.65 -10.50 -0.81
C GLN A 49 -4.99 -9.86 0.54
N PHE A 50 -5.28 -8.57 0.52
CA PHE A 50 -5.64 -7.77 1.67
C PHE A 50 -7.12 -7.40 1.63
N ASN A 51 -7.82 -7.49 2.77
CA ASN A 51 -9.12 -6.87 2.93
C ASN A 51 -8.92 -5.37 3.30
N ARG A 52 -9.41 -4.48 2.46
CA ARG A 52 -9.40 -3.03 2.72
C ARG A 52 -10.74 -2.48 3.21
N GLY A 53 -11.76 -3.33 3.37
CA GLY A 53 -13.14 -2.89 3.64
C GLY A 53 -13.81 -2.20 2.43
N GLY A 54 -13.14 -2.22 1.26
CA GLY A 54 -13.66 -1.72 -0.01
C GLY A 54 -14.49 -2.77 -0.77
N ARG A 55 -14.85 -2.43 -2.01
CA ARG A 55 -15.60 -3.33 -2.90
C ARG A 55 -14.75 -4.45 -3.46
N VAL A 56 -13.48 -4.20 -3.61
CA VAL A 56 -12.50 -5.10 -4.17
C VAL A 56 -11.34 -5.26 -3.20
N ASP A 57 -10.96 -6.50 -2.95
CA ASP A 57 -9.74 -6.77 -2.18
C ASP A 57 -8.51 -6.26 -2.93
N LEU A 58 -7.55 -5.72 -2.19
CA LEU A 58 -6.27 -5.40 -2.78
C LEU A 58 -5.49 -6.69 -3.00
N VAL A 59 -5.17 -6.98 -4.25
CA VAL A 59 -4.39 -8.15 -4.64
C VAL A 59 -3.09 -7.71 -5.27
N PHE A 60 -1.97 -8.17 -4.72
CA PHE A 60 -0.65 -8.09 -5.36
C PHE A 60 -0.30 -9.43 -5.97
N THR A 61 0.21 -9.39 -7.18
CA THR A 61 0.70 -10.56 -7.91
C THR A 61 2.13 -10.34 -8.39
N ALA A 62 2.92 -11.42 -8.34
CA ALA A 62 4.29 -11.42 -8.84
C ALA A 62 4.70 -12.84 -9.25
N VAL A 63 5.82 -12.97 -9.96
CA VAL A 63 6.44 -14.25 -10.28
C VAL A 63 7.86 -14.25 -9.73
N LEU A 64 8.21 -15.27 -8.93
CA LEU A 64 9.58 -15.46 -8.46
C LEU A 64 10.50 -15.75 -9.66
N ARG A 65 11.61 -15.02 -9.77
CA ARG A 65 12.58 -15.21 -10.85
C ARG A 65 13.91 -15.75 -10.37
N GLU A 66 14.33 -15.31 -9.21
CA GLU A 66 15.59 -15.72 -8.62
C GLU A 66 15.40 -15.96 -7.12
N VAL A 67 16.05 -16.98 -6.61
CA VAL A 67 16.09 -17.29 -5.18
C VAL A 67 17.44 -17.87 -4.82
N VAL A 68 18.07 -17.29 -3.80
CA VAL A 68 19.22 -17.85 -3.09
C VAL A 68 18.76 -18.06 -1.66
N PRO A 69 18.49 -19.32 -1.26
CA PRO A 69 17.91 -19.62 0.05
C PRO A 69 18.68 -18.98 1.22
N GLY A 70 17.97 -18.26 2.06
CA GLY A 70 18.56 -17.54 3.20
C GLY A 70 19.26 -16.22 2.85
N GLU A 71 19.43 -15.87 1.56
CA GLU A 71 20.21 -14.70 1.16
C GLU A 71 19.41 -13.68 0.35
N SER A 72 18.70 -14.12 -0.68
CA SER A 72 17.95 -13.19 -1.53
C SER A 72 16.85 -13.83 -2.34
N CYS A 73 15.89 -13.02 -2.76
CA CYS A 73 14.90 -13.37 -3.75
C CYS A 73 14.60 -12.17 -4.66
N ALA A 74 14.18 -12.45 -5.90
CA ALA A 74 13.79 -11.41 -6.83
C ALA A 74 12.55 -11.83 -7.61
N TYR A 75 11.64 -10.86 -7.79
CA TYR A 75 10.32 -11.06 -8.38
C TYR A 75 10.11 -10.14 -9.56
N ASP A 76 9.43 -10.63 -10.59
CA ASP A 76 8.73 -9.77 -11.54
C ASP A 76 7.38 -9.44 -10.92
N TRP A 77 7.18 -8.15 -10.61
CA TRP A 77 6.05 -7.65 -9.86
C TRP A 77 5.06 -6.96 -10.78
N ASP A 78 3.80 -7.33 -10.68
CA ASP A 78 2.74 -6.76 -11.49
C ASP A 78 2.30 -5.41 -10.91
N VAL A 79 2.53 -4.33 -11.68
CA VAL A 79 2.15 -2.97 -11.28
C VAL A 79 1.16 -2.40 -12.30
N PRO A 80 -0.06 -2.03 -11.86
CA PRO A 80 -1.03 -1.43 -12.75
C PRO A 80 -0.49 -0.18 -13.45
N GLY A 81 -0.71 -0.11 -14.77
CA GLY A 81 -0.22 1.00 -15.60
C GLY A 81 1.20 0.85 -16.14
N ASN A 82 1.85 -0.27 -15.86
CA ASN A 82 3.05 -0.71 -16.55
C ASN A 82 2.71 -1.70 -17.67
N ASP A 83 3.38 -1.60 -18.80
CA ASP A 83 3.25 -2.57 -19.90
C ASP A 83 4.06 -3.85 -19.62
N GLU A 84 5.16 -3.71 -18.90
CA GLU A 84 6.05 -4.79 -18.47
C GLU A 84 6.09 -4.87 -16.95
N PRO A 85 6.29 -6.06 -16.36
CA PRO A 85 6.46 -6.22 -14.94
C PRO A 85 7.63 -5.38 -14.40
N THR A 86 7.46 -4.87 -13.19
CA THR A 86 8.54 -4.22 -12.44
C THR A 86 9.39 -5.26 -11.70
N ARG A 87 10.57 -4.87 -11.21
CA ARG A 87 11.48 -5.78 -10.52
C ARG A 87 11.58 -5.45 -9.05
N VAL A 88 11.19 -6.39 -8.19
CA VAL A 88 11.41 -6.32 -6.73
C VAL A 88 12.54 -7.27 -6.35
N THR A 89 13.55 -6.75 -5.68
CA THR A 89 14.67 -7.56 -5.13
C THR A 89 14.69 -7.40 -3.61
N VAL A 90 14.84 -8.51 -2.89
CA VAL A 90 14.95 -8.54 -1.43
C VAL A 90 16.21 -9.29 -1.03
N GLU A 91 17.05 -8.66 -0.20
CA GLU A 91 18.30 -9.20 0.31
C GLU A 91 18.25 -9.32 1.83
N PHE A 92 18.81 -10.40 2.37
CA PHE A 92 18.89 -10.69 3.80
C PHE A 92 20.36 -10.75 4.20
N VAL A 93 20.87 -9.64 4.73
CA VAL A 93 22.29 -9.48 5.09
C VAL A 93 22.45 -9.73 6.58
N GLU A 94 23.28 -10.71 6.92
CA GLU A 94 23.60 -11.03 8.32
C GLU A 94 24.39 -9.88 8.97
N LEU A 95 24.01 -9.53 10.20
CA LEU A 95 24.68 -8.54 11.04
C LEU A 95 25.04 -9.17 12.37
N ASP A 96 25.94 -8.51 13.10
CA ASP A 96 26.19 -8.87 14.50
C ASP A 96 24.94 -8.58 15.34
N GLY A 97 24.24 -9.67 15.75
CA GLY A 97 23.03 -9.61 16.55
C GLY A 97 21.71 -9.39 15.77
N GLY A 98 21.68 -9.62 14.47
CA GLY A 98 20.45 -9.51 13.69
C GLY A 98 20.61 -9.67 12.19
N THR A 99 19.61 -9.17 11.46
CA THR A 99 19.57 -9.24 9.99
C THR A 99 19.13 -7.90 9.43
N LYS A 100 19.82 -7.42 8.41
CA LYS A 100 19.36 -6.29 7.60
C LYS A 100 18.61 -6.82 6.38
N VAL A 101 17.34 -6.45 6.26
CA VAL A 101 16.55 -6.70 5.04
C VAL A 101 16.61 -5.45 4.18
N ARG A 102 17.02 -5.61 2.92
CA ARG A 102 17.02 -4.57 1.89
C ARG A 102 16.01 -4.93 0.82
N LEU A 103 15.17 -3.99 0.47
CA LEU A 103 14.22 -4.14 -0.62
C LEU A 103 14.44 -3.03 -1.64
N ARG A 104 14.50 -3.42 -2.91
CA ARG A 104 14.60 -2.49 -4.04
C ARG A 104 13.50 -2.82 -5.05
N HIS A 105 12.79 -1.80 -5.53
CA HIS A 105 11.74 -1.94 -6.53
C HIS A 105 12.02 -0.99 -7.69
N THR A 106 12.17 -1.53 -8.88
CA THR A 106 12.61 -0.82 -10.10
C THR A 106 11.68 -1.11 -11.26
N GLY A 107 11.77 -0.31 -12.33
CA GLY A 107 11.08 -0.59 -13.59
C GLY A 107 9.74 0.14 -13.76
N PHE A 108 9.43 1.12 -12.91
CA PHE A 108 8.21 1.92 -13.05
C PHE A 108 8.24 2.77 -14.33
N SER A 109 7.11 2.75 -15.06
CA SER A 109 6.92 3.53 -16.29
C SER A 109 6.60 5.01 -15.99
N GLU A 110 6.55 5.85 -17.03
CA GLU A 110 6.19 7.26 -16.90
C GLU A 110 4.67 7.50 -17.07
N SER A 111 3.85 6.43 -17.20
CA SER A 111 2.40 6.57 -17.21
C SER A 111 1.90 7.18 -15.90
N LEU A 112 0.79 7.93 -15.95
CA LEU A 112 0.19 8.51 -14.74
C LEU A 112 -0.08 7.43 -13.68
N ARG A 113 -0.67 6.31 -14.10
CA ARG A 113 -1.01 5.21 -13.19
C ARG A 113 0.24 4.63 -12.51
N SER A 114 1.30 4.35 -13.28
CA SER A 114 2.55 3.82 -12.73
C SER A 114 3.24 4.81 -11.77
N ARG A 115 3.15 6.12 -12.02
CA ARG A 115 3.69 7.14 -11.11
C ARG A 115 2.95 7.16 -9.77
N LEU A 116 1.62 7.06 -9.78
CA LEU A 116 0.81 6.99 -8.56
C LEU A 116 1.07 5.70 -7.78
N GLU A 117 1.21 4.57 -8.48
CA GLU A 117 1.61 3.31 -7.87
C GLU A 117 3.02 3.38 -7.27
N PHE A 118 3.97 4.05 -7.95
CA PHE A 118 5.32 4.25 -7.43
C PHE A 118 5.31 4.95 -6.07
N ASP A 119 4.56 6.06 -5.94
CA ASP A 119 4.47 6.82 -4.69
C ASP A 119 3.84 5.96 -3.57
N ALA A 120 2.85 5.13 -3.91
CA ALA A 120 2.25 4.18 -2.97
C ALA A 120 3.24 3.09 -2.54
N TYR A 121 4.01 2.50 -3.46
CA TYR A 121 5.00 1.47 -3.14
C TYR A 121 6.16 2.03 -2.32
N ASP A 122 6.65 3.23 -2.61
CA ASP A 122 7.72 3.89 -1.86
C ASP A 122 7.37 3.99 -0.37
N HIS A 123 6.14 4.39 -0.09
CA HIS A 123 5.63 4.46 1.28
C HIS A 123 5.36 3.07 1.89
N HIS A 124 4.73 2.16 1.14
CA HIS A 124 4.28 0.87 1.67
C HIS A 124 5.42 -0.10 1.98
N TRP A 125 6.50 -0.14 1.18
CA TRP A 125 7.62 -1.04 1.43
C TRP A 125 8.27 -0.83 2.78
N TRP A 126 8.43 0.42 3.19
CA TRP A 126 8.94 0.73 4.54
C TRP A 126 8.00 0.18 5.62
N HIS A 127 6.69 0.37 5.47
CA HIS A 127 5.71 -0.16 6.43
C HIS A 127 5.70 -1.68 6.49
N TYR A 128 5.87 -2.37 5.36
CA TYR A 128 5.93 -3.83 5.35
C TYR A 128 7.18 -4.35 6.06
N LEU A 129 8.35 -3.76 5.84
CA LEU A 129 9.56 -4.14 6.57
C LEU A 129 9.45 -3.82 8.08
N GLU A 130 8.80 -2.73 8.45
CA GLU A 130 8.55 -2.40 9.86
C GLU A 130 7.58 -3.39 10.51
N ARG A 131 6.55 -3.86 9.80
CA ARG A 131 5.65 -4.92 10.28
C ARG A 131 6.38 -6.23 10.48
N LEU A 132 7.24 -6.62 9.54
CA LEU A 132 8.05 -7.81 9.65
C LEU A 132 8.97 -7.72 10.88
N ALA A 133 9.62 -6.59 11.10
CA ALA A 133 10.45 -6.34 12.27
C ALA A 133 9.62 -6.44 13.57
N ALA A 134 8.49 -5.77 13.63
CA ALA A 134 7.61 -5.81 14.80
C ALA A 134 7.14 -7.23 15.14
N TYR A 135 6.77 -8.00 14.11
CA TYR A 135 6.36 -9.39 14.26
C TYR A 135 7.48 -10.27 14.85
N LEU A 136 8.68 -10.17 14.30
CA LEU A 136 9.84 -10.96 14.72
C LEU A 136 10.40 -10.54 16.08
N GLU A 137 10.28 -9.26 16.42
CA GLU A 137 10.72 -8.69 17.70
C GLU A 137 9.62 -8.76 18.79
N HIS A 138 8.46 -9.37 18.48
CA HIS A 138 7.32 -9.50 19.41
C HIS A 138 6.87 -8.17 20.02
N ARG A 139 6.93 -7.09 19.26
CA ARG A 139 6.47 -5.76 19.67
C ARG A 139 5.20 -5.37 18.95
N PRO A 140 4.34 -4.53 19.57
CA PRO A 140 3.15 -4.06 18.90
C PRO A 140 3.55 -3.26 17.64
N PHE A 141 2.88 -3.57 16.52
CA PHE A 141 2.91 -2.73 15.34
C PHE A 141 1.74 -1.75 15.42
N GLN A 142 2.05 -0.49 15.53
CA GLN A 142 1.04 0.55 15.43
C GLN A 142 1.07 1.08 13.99
N PHE A 143 -0.02 0.86 13.26
CA PHE A 143 -0.27 1.70 12.11
C PHE A 143 -0.27 3.15 12.58
N HIS A 144 0.42 4.04 11.88
CA HIS A 144 0.24 5.46 12.13
C HIS A 144 -1.25 5.78 12.14
N LYS A 145 -1.66 6.73 12.98
CA LYS A 145 -3.06 7.17 13.19
C LYS A 145 -3.84 7.46 11.91
N THR A 146 -3.14 7.69 10.80
CA THR A 146 -3.67 7.92 9.45
C THR A 146 -4.44 6.74 8.84
N LEU A 147 -4.35 5.53 9.41
CA LEU A 147 -5.21 4.40 9.04
C LEU A 147 -6.44 4.25 9.94
N THR A 148 -6.86 5.30 10.61
CA THR A 148 -8.24 5.38 11.07
C THR A 148 -9.12 5.21 9.85
N PRO A 149 -10.10 4.28 9.88
CA PRO A 149 -10.99 4.09 8.74
C PRO A 149 -11.51 5.44 8.27
N PRO A 150 -11.41 5.71 7.00
CA PRO A 150 -11.64 7.06 6.51
C PRO A 150 -13.07 7.48 6.82
N LYS A 151 -13.24 8.59 7.51
CA LYS A 151 -14.53 9.25 7.75
C LYS A 151 -15.33 9.42 6.46
N THR A 152 -14.64 9.37 5.33
CA THR A 152 -15.18 9.48 3.97
C THR A 152 -15.52 8.14 3.33
N GLY A 153 -14.72 7.10 3.59
CA GLY A 153 -14.72 5.83 2.85
C GLY A 153 -13.95 5.88 1.53
N ILE A 154 -13.26 6.97 1.24
CA ILE A 154 -12.37 7.06 0.07
C ILE A 154 -11.06 6.35 0.38
N ILE A 155 -10.65 5.45 -0.51
CA ILE A 155 -9.34 4.81 -0.50
C ILE A 155 -8.54 5.46 -1.62
N PRO A 156 -7.58 6.35 -1.30
CA PRO A 156 -6.81 7.04 -2.32
C PRO A 156 -5.79 6.10 -2.98
N LEU A 157 -5.54 6.34 -4.26
CA LEU A 157 -4.41 5.75 -4.98
C LEU A 157 -3.16 6.61 -4.79
N GLY A 158 -3.30 7.90 -5.02
CA GLY A 158 -2.24 8.90 -4.94
C GLY A 158 -2.74 10.25 -5.41
N VAL A 159 -1.88 11.26 -5.38
CA VAL A 159 -2.16 12.63 -5.85
C VAL A 159 -1.15 13.02 -6.92
N ALA A 160 -1.62 13.59 -8.02
CA ALA A 160 -0.77 14.18 -9.04
C ALA A 160 -1.26 15.60 -9.37
N PRO A 161 -0.36 16.54 -9.72
CA PRO A 161 -0.73 17.94 -9.99
C PRO A 161 -1.78 18.10 -11.10
N GLU A 162 -1.77 17.21 -12.09
CA GLU A 162 -2.68 17.23 -13.24
C GLU A 162 -4.07 16.65 -12.96
N THR A 163 -4.21 15.81 -11.94
CA THR A 163 -5.46 15.09 -11.64
C THR A 163 -6.06 15.43 -10.27
N GLY A 164 -5.24 15.92 -9.34
CA GLY A 164 -5.57 15.88 -7.92
C GLY A 164 -5.48 14.44 -7.38
N MET A 165 -6.27 14.08 -6.41
CA MET A 165 -6.32 12.76 -5.80
C MET A 165 -7.12 11.78 -6.67
N VAL A 166 -6.50 10.67 -7.04
CA VAL A 166 -7.18 9.58 -7.76
C VAL A 166 -7.69 8.56 -6.74
N VAL A 167 -8.97 8.18 -6.89
CA VAL A 167 -9.63 7.19 -6.04
C VAL A 167 -9.22 5.78 -6.49
N ALA A 168 -8.60 5.01 -5.59
CA ALA A 168 -8.29 3.60 -5.85
C ALA A 168 -9.53 2.72 -5.64
N ASP A 169 -10.26 2.95 -4.53
CA ASP A 169 -11.45 2.18 -4.18
C ASP A 169 -12.34 3.02 -3.24
N VAL A 170 -13.54 2.52 -2.99
CA VAL A 170 -14.52 3.14 -2.09
C VAL A 170 -15.05 2.08 -1.13
N ALA A 171 -14.98 2.35 0.17
CA ALA A 171 -15.47 1.45 1.20
C ALA A 171 -16.99 1.24 1.08
N ILE A 172 -17.41 -0.01 1.29
CA ILE A 172 -18.83 -0.40 1.25
C ILE A 172 -19.59 0.31 2.36
N ASN A 173 -20.82 0.78 2.06
CA ASN A 173 -21.68 1.53 2.97
C ASN A 173 -21.08 2.85 3.49
N SER A 174 -20.09 3.40 2.81
CA SER A 174 -19.43 4.65 3.17
C SER A 174 -20.18 5.89 2.69
N ALA A 175 -19.77 7.06 3.21
CA ALA A 175 -20.28 8.34 2.75
C ALA A 175 -19.96 8.60 1.27
N ALA A 176 -18.75 8.24 0.83
CA ALA A 176 -18.33 8.38 -0.57
C ALA A 176 -19.14 7.51 -1.52
N GLU A 177 -19.42 6.26 -1.15
CA GLU A 177 -20.28 5.38 -1.95
C GLU A 177 -21.68 5.96 -2.10
N TYR A 178 -22.21 6.50 -1.00
CA TYR A 178 -23.58 7.04 -0.98
C TYR A 178 -23.77 8.22 -1.95
N VAL A 179 -22.72 9.04 -2.14
CA VAL A 179 -22.75 10.19 -3.08
C VAL A 179 -22.23 9.83 -4.47
N GLY A 180 -21.94 8.54 -4.72
CA GLY A 180 -21.57 8.02 -6.03
C GLY A 180 -20.12 8.28 -6.44
N ILE A 181 -19.20 8.49 -5.49
CA ILE A 181 -17.77 8.46 -5.79
C ILE A 181 -17.37 7.01 -6.13
N GLN A 182 -16.54 6.85 -7.17
CA GLN A 182 -16.16 5.55 -7.72
C GLN A 182 -14.64 5.42 -7.89
N PRO A 183 -14.11 4.19 -7.96
CA PRO A 183 -12.73 3.96 -8.36
C PRO A 183 -12.41 4.62 -9.71
N GLY A 184 -11.28 5.33 -9.77
CA GLY A 184 -10.83 6.09 -10.94
C GLY A 184 -11.31 7.55 -10.96
N ASP A 185 -12.19 7.98 -10.07
CA ASP A 185 -12.56 9.41 -9.94
C ASP A 185 -11.32 10.23 -9.56
N GLU A 186 -11.22 11.43 -10.16
CA GLU A 186 -10.18 12.42 -9.88
C GLU A 186 -10.78 13.53 -8.99
N ILE A 187 -10.38 13.60 -7.73
CA ILE A 187 -10.82 14.63 -6.77
C ILE A 187 -9.80 15.76 -6.78
N ARG A 188 -10.18 16.94 -7.26
CA ARG A 188 -9.29 18.07 -7.48
C ARG A 188 -9.21 19.02 -6.29
N ALA A 189 -10.32 19.14 -5.55
CA ALA A 189 -10.39 20.02 -4.38
C ALA A 189 -11.40 19.50 -3.35
N ILE A 190 -11.24 19.89 -2.10
CA ILE A 190 -12.21 19.71 -1.03
C ILE A 190 -12.47 21.08 -0.42
N ASP A 191 -13.76 21.47 -0.32
CA ASP A 191 -14.18 22.78 0.18
C ASP A 191 -13.48 23.96 -0.52
N GLY A 192 -13.18 23.79 -1.82
CA GLY A 192 -12.49 24.77 -2.64
C GLY A 192 -10.95 24.78 -2.47
N ILE A 193 -10.40 23.95 -1.59
CA ILE A 193 -8.95 23.82 -1.38
C ILE A 193 -8.40 22.73 -2.32
N PRO A 194 -7.48 23.08 -3.27
CA PRO A 194 -6.91 22.10 -4.19
C PRO A 194 -6.08 21.02 -3.48
N LEU A 195 -6.21 19.79 -3.93
CA LEU A 195 -5.36 18.68 -3.51
C LEU A 195 -4.14 18.59 -4.45
N LYS A 196 -2.97 18.96 -3.96
CA LYS A 196 -1.70 18.97 -4.73
C LYS A 196 -0.77 17.83 -4.33
N GLU A 197 -0.91 17.36 -3.10
CA GLU A 197 -0.14 16.27 -2.51
C GLU A 197 -1.04 15.46 -1.53
N MET A 198 -0.63 14.26 -1.18
CA MET A 198 -1.40 13.40 -0.27
C MET A 198 -1.59 14.03 1.12
N GLU A 199 -0.61 14.82 1.55
CA GLU A 199 -0.64 15.53 2.83
C GLU A 199 -1.81 16.53 2.93
N ASP A 200 -2.23 17.13 1.82
CA ASP A 200 -3.40 18.03 1.80
C ASP A 200 -4.67 17.26 2.18
N PHE A 201 -4.84 16.04 1.65
CA PHE A 201 -5.97 15.19 2.00
C PHE A 201 -5.91 14.71 3.46
N HIS A 202 -4.73 14.30 3.93
CA HIS A 202 -4.55 13.85 5.32
C HIS A 202 -4.82 14.99 6.30
N ARG A 203 -4.29 16.18 6.05
CA ARG A 203 -4.52 17.37 6.89
C ARG A 203 -6.00 17.73 6.95
N TRP A 204 -6.67 17.77 5.81
CA TRP A 204 -8.11 17.98 5.77
C TRP A 204 -8.87 16.89 6.56
N LEU A 205 -8.48 15.62 6.41
CA LEU A 205 -9.13 14.50 7.09
C LEU A 205 -8.93 14.55 8.61
N ASP A 206 -7.78 14.99 9.08
CA ASP A 206 -7.48 15.13 10.52
C ASP A 206 -8.32 16.24 11.16
N ASP A 207 -8.54 17.34 10.46
CA ASP A 207 -9.33 18.48 10.93
C ASP A 207 -10.86 18.26 10.78
N ALA A 208 -11.27 17.32 9.95
CA ALA A 208 -12.67 17.09 9.62
C ALA A 208 -13.45 16.39 10.77
N GLU A 209 -14.67 16.85 11.04
CA GLU A 209 -15.53 16.34 12.13
C GLU A 209 -16.65 15.44 11.60
N ALA A 210 -17.10 14.48 12.42
CA ALA A 210 -18.26 13.67 12.10
C ALA A 210 -19.53 14.53 12.06
N GLY A 211 -20.34 14.34 10.99
CA GLY A 211 -21.52 15.16 10.72
C GLY A 211 -21.25 16.41 9.88
N GLN A 212 -19.99 16.78 9.69
CA GLN A 212 -19.61 17.85 8.76
C GLN A 212 -19.99 17.47 7.35
N THR A 213 -20.49 18.44 6.59
CA THR A 213 -20.68 18.33 5.14
C THR A 213 -19.53 19.05 4.43
N SER A 214 -18.86 18.36 3.53
CA SER A 214 -17.77 18.93 2.73
C SER A 214 -18.04 18.70 1.23
N THR A 215 -17.72 19.72 0.42
CA THR A 215 -17.90 19.67 -1.03
C THR A 215 -16.63 19.11 -1.69
N PHE A 216 -16.76 17.96 -2.32
CA PHE A 216 -15.69 17.34 -3.11
C PHE A 216 -15.86 17.75 -4.57
N THR A 217 -14.89 18.46 -5.11
CA THR A 217 -14.84 18.85 -6.53
C THR A 217 -14.07 17.80 -7.30
N LEU A 218 -14.79 17.02 -8.10
CA LEU A 218 -14.23 16.03 -9.02
C LEU A 218 -13.91 16.69 -10.37
N LYS A 219 -13.33 15.95 -11.27
CA LYS A 219 -12.97 16.41 -12.62
C LYS A 219 -14.16 16.95 -13.41
N ASP A 220 -15.33 16.32 -13.28
CA ASP A 220 -16.52 16.53 -14.09
C ASP A 220 -17.76 16.95 -13.30
N ARG A 221 -17.70 16.86 -11.97
CA ARG A 221 -18.82 17.18 -11.08
C ARG A 221 -18.34 17.57 -9.69
N SER A 222 -19.26 18.11 -8.88
CA SER A 222 -19.07 18.26 -7.43
C SER A 222 -20.11 17.45 -6.68
N VAL A 223 -19.76 16.94 -5.51
CA VAL A 223 -20.64 16.20 -4.61
C VAL A 223 -20.48 16.68 -3.19
N ASP A 224 -21.58 16.77 -2.45
CA ASP A 224 -21.57 17.08 -1.03
C ASP A 224 -21.56 15.76 -0.22
N LEU A 225 -20.51 15.57 0.55
CA LEU A 225 -20.28 14.36 1.34
C LEU A 225 -20.45 14.68 2.82
N VAL A 226 -21.38 14.00 3.47
CA VAL A 226 -21.59 14.09 4.92
C VAL A 226 -20.69 13.06 5.61
N LEU A 227 -19.72 13.52 6.39
CA LEU A 227 -18.79 12.67 7.12
C LEU A 227 -19.54 11.85 8.18
N ARG A 228 -19.39 10.53 8.15
CA ARG A 228 -20.02 9.66 9.12
C ARG A 228 -19.07 9.36 10.28
N PRO A 229 -19.57 9.25 11.54
CA PRO A 229 -18.77 8.68 12.60
C PRO A 229 -18.42 7.24 12.21
N PHE A 230 -17.20 6.82 12.55
CA PHE A 230 -16.81 5.42 12.42
C PHE A 230 -17.68 4.59 13.38
N THR A 231 -18.50 3.71 12.86
CA THR A 231 -19.13 2.63 13.62
C THR A 231 -18.31 1.36 13.38
N SER A 232 -17.60 0.95 14.43
CA SER A 232 -16.83 -0.31 14.49
C SER A 232 -17.75 -1.52 14.26
#